data_37e44468a82a3d231e0d6e5e62ec0e79
#
_entry.id   37e44468a82a3d231e0d6e5e62ec0e79
#
_cell.length_a   1.000
_cell.length_b   1.000
_cell.length_c   1.000
_cell.angle_alpha   90.00
_cell.angle_beta   90.00
_cell.angle_gamma   90.00
#
_symmetry.space_group_name_H-M   'P 1'
#
loop_
_entity.id
_entity.type
_entity.pdbx_description
1 polymer ?
#
loop_
_entity_poly.entity_id
_entity_poly.type
_entity_poly.pdbx_seq_one_letter_code
_entity_poly.pdbx_strand_id
1 'polypeptide(L)'
;MKNLIYVVIFLVSSLSLAQVDFTAEASRDKIAINERLRIEFKMNVDGDNFTPPNFIGFQVVAGPSQSVSQSWINGVSSMSKSYTYVLKPNKTGKLTVQQAVMTFDGNEYKTIPQVINVTGAVETPKGPDDQSISADDSVYLVAEVSNSNPYLNEAIRVVYKIYVSNQIGITGWNELDSPKYRDFWSQNIDNRNRQVQNGTY
;
A
#
# COMPACT_ATOMS: atom_id res chain seq x y z
N MET A 1 -9.92 -53.87 25.48
CA MET A 1 -9.10 -53.54 24.30
C MET A 1 -9.86 -52.67 23.30
N LYS A 2 -11.12 -52.96 22.91
CA LYS A 2 -11.90 -52.10 22.00
C LYS A 2 -12.02 -50.64 22.47
N ASN A 3 -12.30 -50.39 23.73
CA ASN A 3 -12.49 -49.04 24.27
C ASN A 3 -11.18 -48.21 24.30
N LEU A 4 -10.02 -48.86 24.41
CA LEU A 4 -8.72 -48.23 24.37
C LEU A 4 -8.39 -47.70 22.97
N ILE A 5 -8.82 -48.41 21.93
CA ILE A 5 -8.65 -48.03 20.52
C ILE A 5 -9.44 -46.75 20.22
N TYR A 6 -10.67 -46.61 20.73
CA TYR A 6 -11.47 -45.39 20.55
C TYR A 6 -10.88 -44.17 21.24
N VAL A 7 -10.27 -44.34 22.42
CA VAL A 7 -9.59 -43.27 23.14
C VAL A 7 -8.34 -42.81 22.39
N VAL A 8 -7.57 -43.74 21.80
CA VAL A 8 -6.39 -43.41 21.01
C VAL A 8 -6.79 -42.69 19.71
N ILE A 9 -7.85 -43.12 19.03
CA ILE A 9 -8.36 -42.45 17.80
C ILE A 9 -8.87 -41.04 18.13
N PHE A 10 -9.54 -40.85 19.27
CA PHE A 10 -10.03 -39.52 19.68
C PHE A 10 -8.88 -38.59 20.06
N LEU A 11 -7.78 -39.06 20.63
CA LEU A 11 -6.59 -38.28 20.96
C LEU A 11 -5.79 -37.84 19.72
N VAL A 12 -5.78 -38.61 18.63
CA VAL A 12 -5.07 -38.31 17.40
C VAL A 12 -5.80 -37.25 16.57
N SER A 13 -7.14 -37.15 16.68
CA SER A 13 -7.94 -36.17 15.93
C SER A 13 -7.82 -34.73 16.41
N SER A 14 -7.15 -34.44 17.52
CA SER A 14 -7.01 -33.09 18.09
C SER A 14 -5.72 -32.36 17.73
N LEU A 15 -4.84 -32.94 16.89
CA LEU A 15 -3.63 -32.29 16.41
C LEU A 15 -3.94 -31.44 15.15
N SER A 16 -4.81 -30.43 15.29
CA SER A 16 -4.94 -29.38 14.29
C SER A 16 -3.73 -28.44 14.41
N LEU A 17 -2.65 -28.76 13.70
CA LEU A 17 -1.56 -27.81 13.51
C LEU A 17 -2.10 -26.67 12.64
N ALA A 18 -2.09 -25.46 13.17
CA ALA A 18 -2.39 -24.27 12.36
C ALA A 18 -1.36 -24.22 11.22
N GLN A 19 -1.84 -24.43 10.00
CA GLN A 19 -0.97 -24.37 8.82
C GLN A 19 -0.47 -22.94 8.63
N VAL A 20 0.85 -22.79 8.54
CA VAL A 20 1.47 -21.52 8.15
C VAL A 20 1.18 -21.28 6.68
N ASP A 21 0.56 -20.14 6.39
CA ASP A 21 0.21 -19.70 5.04
C ASP A 21 0.95 -18.43 4.69
N PHE A 22 1.64 -18.44 3.53
CA PHE A 22 2.35 -17.29 3.00
C PHE A 22 1.97 -17.08 1.54
N THR A 23 1.20 -16.02 1.29
CA THR A 23 0.58 -15.74 -0.01
C THR A 23 1.10 -14.45 -0.63
N ALA A 24 1.00 -14.37 -1.95
CA ALA A 24 1.17 -13.14 -2.72
C ALA A 24 -0.14 -12.87 -3.47
N GLU A 25 -0.68 -11.67 -3.31
CA GLU A 25 -1.89 -11.23 -3.99
C GLU A 25 -1.64 -9.95 -4.77
N ALA A 26 -1.90 -10.00 -6.06
CA ALA A 26 -1.91 -8.82 -6.91
C ALA A 26 -3.32 -8.23 -6.97
N SER A 27 -3.43 -6.90 -6.92
CA SER A 27 -4.72 -6.21 -7.00
C SER A 27 -5.49 -6.50 -8.30
N ARG A 28 -4.77 -6.84 -9.38
CA ARG A 28 -5.29 -7.22 -10.68
C ARG A 28 -4.32 -8.16 -11.40
N ASP A 29 -4.82 -9.05 -12.21
CA ASP A 29 -4.05 -9.96 -13.08
C ASP A 29 -3.79 -9.37 -14.48
N LYS A 30 -4.49 -8.27 -14.82
CA LYS A 30 -4.36 -7.54 -16.08
C LYS A 30 -4.35 -6.03 -15.82
N ILE A 31 -3.32 -5.35 -16.35
CA ILE A 31 -3.16 -3.88 -16.24
C ILE A 31 -2.61 -3.31 -17.56
N ALA A 32 -2.78 -2.01 -17.76
CA ALA A 32 -2.10 -1.30 -18.83
C ALA A 32 -0.67 -0.86 -18.40
N ILE A 33 0.21 -0.62 -19.37
CA ILE A 33 1.61 -0.22 -19.10
C ILE A 33 1.71 1.12 -18.35
N ASN A 34 0.71 1.98 -18.49
CA ASN A 34 0.62 3.26 -17.79
C ASN A 34 -0.12 3.19 -16.45
N GLU A 35 -0.61 2.01 -16.04
CA GLU A 35 -1.25 1.80 -14.75
C GLU A 35 -0.26 1.30 -13.70
N ARG A 36 -0.69 1.35 -12.43
CA ARG A 36 0.03 0.82 -11.28
C ARG A 36 -0.62 -0.45 -10.76
N LEU A 37 0.20 -1.37 -10.29
CA LEU A 37 -0.20 -2.63 -9.67
C LEU A 37 0.18 -2.60 -8.20
N ARG A 38 -0.78 -2.82 -7.31
CA ARG A 38 -0.47 -3.13 -5.91
C ARG A 38 -0.30 -4.64 -5.76
N ILE A 39 0.77 -5.06 -5.09
CA ILE A 39 1.00 -6.44 -4.70
C ILE A 39 1.24 -6.51 -3.19
N GLU A 40 0.59 -7.44 -2.55
CA GLU A 40 0.69 -7.71 -1.12
C GLU A 40 1.24 -9.13 -0.89
N PHE A 41 2.23 -9.23 -0.01
CA PHE A 41 2.77 -10.49 0.50
C PHE A 41 2.32 -10.62 1.94
N LYS A 42 1.50 -11.65 2.23
CA LYS A 42 0.84 -11.81 3.53
C LYS A 42 1.13 -13.18 4.14
N MET A 43 1.48 -13.19 5.42
CA MET A 43 1.68 -14.39 6.23
C MET A 43 0.73 -14.38 7.44
N ASN A 44 0.17 -15.53 7.79
CA ASN A 44 -0.77 -15.67 8.91
C ASN A 44 -0.10 -15.88 10.28
N VAL A 45 1.22 -15.69 10.34
CA VAL A 45 2.05 -15.74 11.55
C VAL A 45 3.05 -14.58 11.56
N ASP A 46 3.75 -14.38 12.69
CA ASP A 46 4.82 -13.36 12.79
C ASP A 46 6.12 -13.88 12.19
N GLY A 47 6.18 -13.93 10.86
CA GLY A 47 7.38 -14.32 10.15
C GLY A 47 8.46 -13.25 10.16
N ASP A 48 9.72 -13.69 10.01
CA ASP A 48 10.91 -12.88 10.00
C ASP A 48 11.64 -12.94 8.66
N ASN A 49 12.66 -12.09 8.47
CA ASN A 49 13.56 -12.10 7.32
C ASN A 49 12.82 -12.07 5.96
N PHE A 50 11.81 -11.18 5.84
CA PHE A 50 11.12 -11.01 4.58
C PHE A 50 12.09 -10.58 3.47
N THR A 51 12.15 -11.38 2.41
CA THR A 51 12.93 -11.09 1.22
C THR A 51 11.98 -10.95 0.04
N PRO A 52 11.81 -9.72 -0.52
CA PRO A 52 10.97 -9.52 -1.68
C PRO A 52 11.57 -10.18 -2.93
N PRO A 53 10.75 -10.51 -3.93
CA PRO A 53 11.26 -11.00 -5.21
C PRO A 53 11.96 -9.88 -5.98
N ASN A 54 12.78 -10.26 -6.94
CA ASN A 54 13.22 -9.34 -7.98
C ASN A 54 12.02 -9.02 -8.88
N PHE A 55 11.57 -7.77 -8.91
CA PHE A 55 10.43 -7.31 -9.71
C PHE A 55 10.82 -7.10 -11.18
N ILE A 56 11.30 -8.17 -11.84
CA ILE A 56 11.75 -8.12 -13.24
C ILE A 56 10.59 -7.72 -14.15
N GLY A 57 10.77 -6.64 -14.91
CA GLY A 57 9.73 -6.10 -15.79
C GLY A 57 8.84 -5.05 -15.13
N PHE A 58 9.11 -4.75 -13.87
CA PHE A 58 8.43 -3.70 -13.11
C PHE A 58 9.44 -2.75 -12.47
N GLN A 59 9.02 -1.52 -12.29
CA GLN A 59 9.66 -0.53 -11.44
C GLN A 59 8.88 -0.45 -10.12
N VAL A 60 9.56 -0.51 -8.99
CA VAL A 60 8.97 -0.25 -7.67
C VAL A 60 8.75 1.26 -7.55
N VAL A 61 7.49 1.68 -7.43
CA VAL A 61 7.08 3.08 -7.29
C VAL A 61 6.96 3.46 -5.81
N ALA A 62 6.45 2.51 -4.99
CA ALA A 62 6.35 2.68 -3.54
C ALA A 62 6.46 1.34 -2.81
N GLY A 63 6.88 1.37 -1.54
CA GLY A 63 6.99 0.21 -0.66
C GLY A 63 8.43 -0.14 -0.29
N PRO A 64 8.61 -1.16 0.59
CA PRO A 64 7.52 -1.89 1.25
C PRO A 64 6.78 -1.06 2.30
N SER A 65 5.45 -1.17 2.32
CA SER A 65 4.63 -0.78 3.46
C SER A 65 4.34 -2.03 4.28
N GLN A 66 4.75 -2.07 5.54
CA GLN A 66 4.50 -3.20 6.44
C GLN A 66 3.24 -2.95 7.24
N SER A 67 2.40 -3.99 7.39
CA SER A 67 1.26 -4.01 8.29
C SER A 67 1.32 -5.26 9.16
N VAL A 68 1.02 -5.10 10.44
CA VAL A 68 0.86 -6.21 11.40
C VAL A 68 -0.52 -6.07 12.03
N SER A 69 -1.31 -7.13 11.95
CA SER A 69 -2.63 -7.20 12.56
C SER A 69 -2.70 -8.39 13.51
N GLN A 70 -3.19 -8.15 14.71
CA GLN A 70 -3.47 -9.20 15.70
C GLN A 70 -4.89 -9.04 16.21
N SER A 71 -5.63 -10.13 16.24
CA SER A 71 -6.99 -10.15 16.77
C SER A 71 -7.19 -11.31 17.74
N TRP A 72 -8.09 -11.10 18.72
CA TRP A 72 -8.51 -12.08 19.71
C TRP A 72 -10.03 -12.18 19.67
N ILE A 73 -10.54 -13.32 19.22
CA ILE A 73 -11.98 -13.55 19.13
C ILE A 73 -12.27 -14.88 19.78
N ASN A 74 -13.11 -14.89 20.81
CA ASN A 74 -13.54 -16.09 21.54
C ASN A 74 -12.37 -16.98 22.02
N GLY A 75 -11.27 -16.38 22.49
CA GLY A 75 -10.10 -17.13 22.95
C GLY A 75 -9.17 -17.62 21.85
N VAL A 76 -9.50 -17.38 20.58
CA VAL A 76 -8.63 -17.70 19.44
C VAL A 76 -7.85 -16.45 19.03
N SER A 77 -6.52 -16.53 19.07
CA SER A 77 -5.64 -15.50 18.56
C SER A 77 -5.38 -15.74 17.07
N SER A 78 -5.53 -14.71 16.25
CA SER A 78 -5.07 -14.71 14.87
C SER A 78 -4.11 -13.57 14.65
N MET A 79 -3.08 -13.81 13.86
CA MET A 79 -2.07 -12.82 13.50
C MET A 79 -1.88 -12.81 11.99
N SER A 80 -1.59 -11.64 11.43
CA SER A 80 -1.12 -11.54 10.07
C SER A 80 -0.09 -10.42 9.93
N LYS A 81 0.93 -10.68 9.13
CA LYS A 81 1.98 -9.74 8.78
C LYS A 81 2.02 -9.61 7.27
N SER A 82 1.96 -8.40 6.75
CA SER A 82 1.98 -8.18 5.30
C SER A 82 2.94 -7.08 4.89
N TYR A 83 3.41 -7.19 3.64
CA TYR A 83 4.28 -6.24 2.96
C TYR A 83 3.66 -5.88 1.61
N THR A 84 3.39 -4.60 1.41
CA THR A 84 2.74 -4.10 0.19
C THR A 84 3.70 -3.27 -0.63
N TYR A 85 3.72 -3.52 -1.93
CA TYR A 85 4.45 -2.74 -2.94
C TYR A 85 3.49 -2.18 -3.98
N VAL A 86 3.85 -1.03 -4.53
CA VAL A 86 3.23 -0.47 -5.74
C VAL A 86 4.24 -0.55 -6.86
N LEU A 87 3.85 -1.23 -7.93
CA LEU A 87 4.69 -1.52 -9.08
C LEU A 87 4.13 -0.82 -10.33
N LYS A 88 5.01 -0.32 -11.18
CA LYS A 88 4.68 0.16 -12.53
C LYS A 88 5.38 -0.75 -13.55
N PRO A 89 4.66 -1.33 -14.53
CA PRO A 89 5.30 -2.15 -15.56
C PRO A 89 6.15 -1.28 -16.48
N ASN A 90 7.29 -1.81 -16.92
CA ASN A 90 8.19 -1.13 -17.86
C ASN A 90 8.14 -1.72 -19.28
N LYS A 91 7.36 -2.79 -19.48
CA LYS A 91 7.13 -3.44 -20.78
C LYS A 91 5.77 -4.12 -20.81
N THR A 92 5.23 -4.31 -22.00
CA THR A 92 3.99 -5.07 -22.25
C THR A 92 4.24 -6.57 -22.31
N GLY A 93 3.17 -7.37 -22.20
CA GLY A 93 3.20 -8.82 -22.26
C GLY A 93 2.95 -9.48 -20.91
N LYS A 94 3.21 -10.76 -20.81
CA LYS A 94 3.09 -11.52 -19.57
C LYS A 94 4.32 -11.29 -18.72
N LEU A 95 4.17 -10.65 -17.59
CA LEU A 95 5.21 -10.45 -16.58
C LEU A 95 4.92 -11.31 -15.36
N THR A 96 5.96 -11.80 -14.72
CA THR A 96 5.81 -12.64 -13.52
C THR A 96 6.51 -11.97 -12.35
N VAL A 97 5.74 -11.69 -11.29
CA VAL A 97 6.30 -11.40 -9.98
C VAL A 97 6.68 -12.73 -9.35
N GLN A 98 7.97 -12.91 -9.10
CA GLN A 98 8.54 -14.15 -8.58
C GLN A 98 8.16 -14.37 -7.11
N GLN A 99 8.65 -15.47 -6.53
CA GLN A 99 8.43 -15.83 -5.13
C GLN A 99 9.05 -14.80 -4.19
N ALA A 100 8.31 -14.38 -3.19
CA ALA A 100 8.86 -13.80 -1.97
C ALA A 100 9.21 -14.92 -0.99
N VAL A 101 10.13 -14.64 -0.08
CA VAL A 101 10.58 -15.58 0.95
C VAL A 101 10.40 -14.94 2.33
N MET A 102 9.99 -15.74 3.31
CA MET A 102 9.89 -15.36 4.71
C MET A 102 10.23 -16.56 5.59
N THR A 103 10.85 -16.33 6.74
CA THR A 103 11.16 -17.39 7.71
C THR A 103 10.18 -17.34 8.89
N PHE A 104 9.82 -18.52 9.40
CA PHE A 104 9.09 -18.66 10.63
C PHE A 104 9.51 -19.96 11.33
N ASP A 105 9.85 -19.88 12.61
CA ASP A 105 10.30 -21.01 13.42
C ASP A 105 11.43 -21.84 12.74
N GLY A 106 12.41 -21.13 12.17
CA GLY A 106 13.55 -21.72 11.47
C GLY A 106 13.25 -22.34 10.10
N ASN A 107 12.00 -22.32 9.66
CA ASN A 107 11.59 -22.82 8.34
C ASN A 107 11.40 -21.67 7.34
N GLU A 108 11.69 -21.96 6.09
CA GLU A 108 11.55 -21.02 4.98
C GLU A 108 10.21 -21.26 4.25
N TYR A 109 9.43 -20.19 4.08
CA TYR A 109 8.16 -20.18 3.35
C TYR A 109 8.27 -19.32 2.11
N LYS A 110 7.65 -19.77 1.01
CA LYS A 110 7.70 -19.10 -0.29
C LYS A 110 6.30 -18.89 -0.84
N THR A 111 6.08 -17.71 -1.43
CA THR A 111 4.82 -17.45 -2.12
C THR A 111 4.78 -18.12 -3.49
N ILE A 112 3.57 -18.27 -4.03
CA ILE A 112 3.39 -18.68 -5.43
C ILE A 112 3.61 -17.46 -6.33
N PRO A 113 4.38 -17.60 -7.45
CA PRO A 113 4.57 -16.52 -8.40
C PRO A 113 3.24 -16.00 -8.97
N GLN A 114 3.15 -14.68 -9.18
CA GLN A 114 1.97 -14.03 -9.74
C GLN A 114 2.22 -13.62 -11.19
N VAL A 115 1.36 -14.04 -12.09
CA VAL A 115 1.42 -13.69 -13.52
C VAL A 115 0.52 -12.50 -13.80
N ILE A 116 1.10 -11.44 -14.33
CA ILE A 116 0.40 -10.20 -14.66
C ILE A 116 0.45 -9.99 -16.18
N ASN A 117 -0.70 -9.79 -16.79
CA ASN A 117 -0.81 -9.53 -18.22
C ASN A 117 -0.83 -8.01 -18.48
N VAL A 118 0.27 -7.47 -18.98
CA VAL A 118 0.43 -6.03 -19.24
C VAL A 118 0.05 -5.73 -20.68
N THR A 119 -0.98 -4.90 -20.87
CA THR A 119 -1.45 -4.45 -22.18
C THR A 119 -0.80 -3.12 -22.58
N GLY A 120 -1.05 -2.66 -23.82
CA GLY A 120 -0.71 -1.30 -24.24
C GLY A 120 -1.34 -0.23 -23.32
N ALA A 121 -0.85 1.00 -23.42
CA ALA A 121 -1.40 2.12 -22.66
C ALA A 121 -2.91 2.28 -22.96
N VAL A 122 -3.69 2.49 -21.90
CA VAL A 122 -5.10 2.88 -22.04
C VAL A 122 -5.14 4.38 -22.26
N GLU A 123 -5.81 4.80 -23.32
CA GLU A 123 -6.12 6.22 -23.51
C GLU A 123 -7.14 6.63 -22.44
N THR A 124 -6.73 7.54 -21.56
CA THR A 124 -7.67 8.22 -20.67
C THR A 124 -8.52 9.16 -21.52
N PRO A 125 -9.87 9.12 -21.44
CA PRO A 125 -10.70 10.10 -22.12
C PRO A 125 -10.29 11.51 -21.71
N LYS A 126 -9.76 12.29 -22.65
CA LYS A 126 -9.45 13.71 -22.40
C LYS A 126 -10.78 14.46 -22.32
N GLY A 127 -11.06 15.05 -21.16
CA GLY A 127 -12.15 16.02 -21.03
C GLY A 127 -11.86 17.27 -21.87
N PRO A 128 -12.88 18.08 -22.22
CA PRO A 128 -12.71 19.23 -23.10
C PRO A 128 -11.80 20.34 -22.56
N ASP A 129 -11.33 20.28 -21.31
CA ASP A 129 -10.46 21.28 -20.64
C ASP A 129 -9.13 20.70 -20.13
N ASP A 130 -8.66 19.60 -20.72
CA ASP A 130 -7.45 18.89 -20.26
C ASP A 130 -6.16 19.68 -20.57
N GLN A 131 -5.78 20.59 -19.68
CA GLN A 131 -4.39 20.90 -19.47
C GLN A 131 -3.77 19.75 -18.68
N SER A 132 -3.31 18.73 -19.41
CA SER A 132 -2.40 17.61 -19.06
C SER A 132 -2.09 17.41 -17.55
N ILE A 133 -3.08 17.01 -16.77
CA ILE A 133 -2.87 16.39 -15.48
C ILE A 133 -3.05 14.89 -15.72
N SER A 134 -1.98 14.12 -15.64
CA SER A 134 -2.06 12.68 -15.88
C SER A 134 -2.95 12.04 -14.79
N ALA A 135 -3.89 11.20 -15.19
CA ALA A 135 -4.82 10.49 -14.32
C ALA A 135 -4.12 9.50 -13.32
N ASP A 136 -2.80 9.51 -13.30
CA ASP A 136 -1.97 8.76 -12.36
C ASP A 136 -1.92 9.38 -10.96
N ASP A 137 -2.34 10.64 -10.82
CA ASP A 137 -2.26 11.36 -9.56
C ASP A 137 -3.63 11.41 -8.90
N SER A 138 -3.96 10.37 -8.17
CA SER A 138 -5.16 10.35 -7.32
C SER A 138 -5.00 11.17 -6.03
N VAL A 139 -3.85 11.78 -5.83
CA VAL A 139 -3.52 12.62 -4.68
C VAL A 139 -2.73 13.84 -5.15
N TYR A 140 -3.23 15.03 -4.84
CA TYR A 140 -2.57 16.31 -5.13
C TYR A 140 -2.26 17.05 -3.85
N LEU A 141 -1.06 17.59 -3.76
CA LEU A 141 -0.69 18.56 -2.74
C LEU A 141 -0.60 19.93 -3.38
N VAL A 142 -1.45 20.85 -2.97
CA VAL A 142 -1.51 22.22 -3.48
C VAL A 142 -1.15 23.19 -2.37
N ALA A 143 -0.28 24.14 -2.63
CA ALA A 143 0.00 25.27 -1.76
C ALA A 143 -0.80 26.50 -2.21
N GLU A 144 -1.74 26.95 -1.40
CA GLU A 144 -2.48 28.18 -1.63
C GLU A 144 -1.90 29.32 -0.81
N VAL A 145 -1.65 30.43 -1.45
CA VAL A 145 -1.10 31.65 -0.83
C VAL A 145 -2.20 32.73 -0.82
N SER A 146 -2.41 33.36 0.34
CA SER A 146 -3.45 34.39 0.50
C SER A 146 -3.22 35.64 -0.34
N ASN A 147 -1.95 35.98 -0.62
CA ASN A 147 -1.55 37.07 -1.47
C ASN A 147 -0.23 36.69 -2.17
N SER A 148 -0.21 36.67 -3.49
CA SER A 148 0.97 36.32 -4.29
C SER A 148 1.92 37.51 -4.53
N ASN A 149 1.50 38.72 -4.19
CA ASN A 149 2.29 39.94 -4.35
C ASN A 149 2.19 40.82 -3.10
N PRO A 150 2.71 40.34 -1.95
CA PRO A 150 2.59 41.05 -0.68
C PRO A 150 3.52 42.27 -0.61
N TYR A 151 3.13 43.24 0.18
CA TYR A 151 4.00 44.36 0.58
C TYR A 151 5.03 43.90 1.59
N LEU A 152 6.11 44.68 1.72
CA LEU A 152 7.12 44.43 2.75
C LEU A 152 6.47 44.49 4.15
N ASN A 153 6.73 43.45 4.98
CA ASN A 153 6.13 43.23 6.30
C ASN A 153 4.62 42.88 6.29
N GLU A 154 4.04 42.60 5.16
CA GLU A 154 2.69 42.08 5.09
C GLU A 154 2.66 40.59 5.50
N ALA A 155 1.72 40.22 6.37
CA ALA A 155 1.52 38.83 6.76
C ALA A 155 0.74 38.10 5.68
N ILE A 156 1.31 37.03 5.15
CA ILE A 156 0.66 36.12 4.21
C ILE A 156 0.40 34.77 4.88
N ARG A 157 -0.66 34.11 4.45
CA ARG A 157 -1.00 32.75 4.87
C ARG A 157 -0.75 31.79 3.72
N VAL A 158 0.00 30.72 4.01
CA VAL A 158 0.19 29.59 3.08
C VAL A 158 -0.57 28.40 3.64
N VAL A 159 -1.46 27.82 2.85
CA VAL A 159 -2.24 26.64 3.21
C VAL A 159 -1.90 25.50 2.26
N TYR A 160 -1.42 24.40 2.80
CA TYR A 160 -1.21 23.19 2.04
C TYR A 160 -2.50 22.36 2.08
N LYS A 161 -3.06 22.06 0.91
CA LYS A 161 -4.26 21.24 0.76
C LYS A 161 -3.92 19.94 0.05
N ILE A 162 -4.35 18.83 0.62
CA ILE A 162 -4.27 17.52 -0.01
C ILE A 162 -5.64 17.20 -0.61
N TYR A 163 -5.68 17.05 -1.92
CA TYR A 163 -6.86 16.56 -2.64
C TYR A 163 -6.68 15.08 -2.92
N VAL A 164 -7.72 14.31 -2.64
CA VAL A 164 -7.70 12.86 -2.79
C VAL A 164 -8.92 12.43 -3.60
N SER A 165 -8.70 11.58 -4.57
CA SER A 165 -9.79 10.98 -5.36
C SER A 165 -10.73 10.18 -4.43
N ASN A 166 -12.04 10.21 -4.73
CA ASN A 166 -13.06 9.44 -4.01
C ASN A 166 -12.82 7.91 -4.01
N GLN A 167 -11.91 7.43 -4.84
CA GLN A 167 -11.58 6.01 -4.96
C GLN A 167 -10.41 5.58 -4.06
N ILE A 168 -9.77 6.54 -3.36
CA ILE A 168 -8.59 6.28 -2.54
C ILE A 168 -8.84 6.81 -1.13
N GLY A 169 -8.55 5.99 -0.12
CA GLY A 169 -8.50 6.41 1.28
C GLY A 169 -7.08 6.72 1.73
N ILE A 170 -6.86 7.84 2.41
CA ILE A 170 -5.62 8.10 3.13
C ILE A 170 -5.75 7.48 4.52
N THR A 171 -4.92 6.49 4.83
CA THR A 171 -4.88 5.82 6.14
C THR A 171 -3.87 6.45 7.10
N GLY A 172 -2.96 7.26 6.58
CA GLY A 172 -1.96 8.00 7.35
C GLY A 172 -1.03 8.80 6.44
N TRP A 173 -0.32 9.76 7.02
CA TRP A 173 0.68 10.54 6.33
C TRP A 173 1.82 10.90 7.30
N ASN A 174 3.03 11.04 6.77
CA ASN A 174 4.19 11.53 7.49
C ASN A 174 4.80 12.69 6.71
N GLU A 175 5.13 13.75 7.42
CA GLU A 175 5.91 14.86 6.87
C GLU A 175 7.38 14.40 6.77
N LEU A 176 7.92 14.38 5.56
CA LEU A 176 9.31 13.98 5.30
C LEU A 176 10.26 15.17 5.41
N ASP A 177 9.79 16.37 5.07
CA ASP A 177 10.55 17.61 5.17
C ASP A 177 9.57 18.78 5.36
N SER A 178 9.99 19.78 6.14
CA SER A 178 9.21 21.00 6.35
C SER A 178 9.58 22.06 5.32
N PRO A 179 8.59 22.78 4.74
CA PRO A 179 8.86 23.85 3.81
C PRO A 179 9.79 24.92 4.40
N LYS A 180 10.80 25.32 3.64
CA LYS A 180 11.73 26.40 4.01
C LYS A 180 11.34 27.68 3.29
N TYR A 181 10.95 28.69 4.04
CA TYR A 181 10.59 30.00 3.53
C TYR A 181 11.78 30.94 3.67
N ARG A 182 12.63 31.02 2.64
CA ARG A 182 13.75 31.98 2.64
C ARG A 182 13.22 33.39 2.69
N ASP A 183 13.85 34.22 3.49
CA ASP A 183 13.55 35.67 3.65
C ASP A 183 12.19 35.97 4.31
N PHE A 184 11.49 34.95 4.85
CA PHE A 184 10.26 35.12 5.62
C PHE A 184 10.43 34.60 7.05
N TRP A 185 9.91 35.35 7.99
CA TRP A 185 9.61 34.78 9.30
C TRP A 185 8.34 33.95 9.21
N SER A 186 8.35 32.70 9.64
CA SER A 186 7.21 31.81 9.53
C SER A 186 6.77 31.28 10.90
N GLN A 187 5.46 31.22 11.11
CA GLN A 187 4.82 30.56 12.25
C GLN A 187 3.92 29.46 11.76
N ASN A 188 4.10 28.25 12.29
CA ASN A 188 3.21 27.13 12.00
C ASN A 188 1.91 27.27 12.79
N ILE A 189 0.77 27.19 12.09
CA ILE A 189 -0.57 27.17 12.68
C ILE A 189 -1.06 25.72 12.68
N ASP A 190 -1.17 25.13 13.87
CA ASP A 190 -1.67 23.77 14.03
C ASP A 190 -3.18 23.70 13.76
N ASN A 191 -3.56 22.94 12.74
CA ASN A 191 -4.95 22.76 12.32
C ASN A 191 -5.39 21.30 12.45
N ARG A 192 -5.05 20.62 13.54
CA ARG A 192 -5.34 19.18 13.74
C ARG A 192 -6.83 18.80 13.72
N ASN A 193 -7.74 19.74 13.88
CA ASN A 193 -9.20 19.52 13.90
C ASN A 193 -9.83 19.72 12.51
N ARG A 194 -9.21 19.25 11.43
CA ARG A 194 -9.77 19.43 10.08
C ARG A 194 -10.90 18.48 9.81
N GLN A 195 -12.05 19.05 9.43
CA GLN A 195 -13.10 18.31 8.76
C GLN A 195 -12.71 18.08 7.30
N VAL A 196 -12.86 16.84 6.84
CA VAL A 196 -12.77 16.51 5.41
C VAL A 196 -13.91 17.26 4.72
N GLN A 197 -13.60 18.15 3.78
CA GLN A 197 -14.60 18.85 2.96
C GLN A 197 -14.66 18.15 1.60
N ASN A 198 -15.87 17.80 1.17
CA ASN A 198 -16.10 17.39 -0.20
C ASN A 198 -16.00 18.64 -1.07
N GLY A 199 -15.00 18.68 -1.93
CA GLY A 199 -14.78 19.76 -2.89
C GLY A 199 -14.51 19.18 -4.26
N THR A 200 -14.97 19.86 -5.30
CA THR A 200 -14.52 19.67 -6.69
C THR A 200 -13.35 20.61 -6.93
N TYR A 201 -12.29 20.07 -7.51
CA TYR A 201 -11.17 20.85 -8.02
C TYR A 201 -11.26 20.92 -9.54
#